data_a308b9acd2ed35bfc4e011b086f07ce7
#
_entry.id   a308b9acd2ed35bfc4e011b086f07ce7
#
_cell.length_a   1.000
_cell.length_b   1.000
_cell.length_c   1.000
_cell.angle_alpha   90.00
_cell.angle_beta   90.00
_cell.angle_gamma   90.00
#
_symmetry.space_group_name_H-M   'P 1'
#
loop_
_entity.id
_entity.type
_entity.pdbx_description
1 polymer ?
#
loop_
_entity_poly.entity_id
_entity_poly.type
_entity_poly.pdbx_seq_one_letter_code
_entity_poly.pdbx_strand_id
1 'polypeptide(L)'
;GYDDARIIFVDTEESNWAYDVERGQFYWHRFFSHQPDLNYRNPAVIEAIHDVIRFWARTGVDGFRLDAIPYLTESEGTNCENLAGTHEIIAGIRQMLDREFPGTITLAEANQWPEDVVEYFGTEEAPECTMCFHFPVMPRILYALRQGSAEAIRWVLEKTPDIPAHGQWGTCL
;
A
#
# COMPACT_ATOMS: atom_id res chain seq x y z
N GLY A 1 -18.61 14.46 -2.52
CA GLY A 1 -18.60 13.60 -1.34
C GLY A 1 -17.67 12.41 -1.53
N TYR A 2 -17.62 11.58 -0.51
CA TYR A 2 -16.75 10.39 -0.42
C TYR A 2 -17.57 9.10 -0.46
N ASP A 3 -18.74 9.13 -1.09
CA ASP A 3 -19.73 8.05 -1.07
C ASP A 3 -19.24 6.79 -1.82
N ASP A 4 -18.31 6.96 -2.76
CA ASP A 4 -17.70 5.86 -3.51
C ASP A 4 -16.55 5.15 -2.74
N ALA A 5 -16.10 5.73 -1.62
CA ALA A 5 -15.10 5.12 -0.77
C ALA A 5 -15.73 4.02 0.09
N ARG A 6 -15.49 2.75 -0.27
CA ARG A 6 -16.04 1.60 0.46
C ARG A 6 -15.58 1.59 1.92
N ILE A 7 -16.43 1.10 2.81
CA ILE A 7 -16.07 0.76 4.18
C ILE A 7 -15.40 -0.61 4.17
N ILE A 8 -14.19 -0.70 4.73
CA ILE A 8 -13.41 -1.96 4.71
C ILE A 8 -13.96 -2.96 5.74
N PHE A 9 -14.26 -2.50 6.95
CA PHE A 9 -14.75 -3.35 8.05
C PHE A 9 -16.25 -3.13 8.28
N VAL A 10 -17.07 -3.52 7.32
CA VAL A 10 -18.54 -3.35 7.34
C VAL A 10 -19.25 -3.98 8.54
N ASP A 11 -18.61 -4.94 9.22
CA ASP A 11 -19.19 -5.58 10.42
C ASP A 11 -19.01 -4.75 11.69
N THR A 12 -18.14 -3.73 11.67
CA THR A 12 -17.76 -2.94 12.85
C THR A 12 -17.84 -1.44 12.63
N GLU A 13 -17.73 -0.96 11.40
CA GLU A 13 -17.72 0.46 11.06
C GLU A 13 -18.91 0.81 10.17
N GLU A 14 -19.56 1.93 10.47
CA GLU A 14 -20.72 2.43 9.71
C GLU A 14 -20.33 3.55 8.73
N SER A 15 -19.14 4.12 8.89
CA SER A 15 -18.65 5.26 8.12
C SER A 15 -17.12 5.25 8.07
N ASN A 16 -16.53 5.90 7.06
CA ASN A 16 -15.11 6.26 7.04
C ASN A 16 -14.85 7.59 7.80
N TRP A 17 -15.85 8.17 8.42
CA TRP A 17 -15.76 9.38 9.24
C TRP A 17 -16.19 9.12 10.67
N ALA A 18 -15.39 9.58 11.64
CA ALA A 18 -15.78 9.61 13.04
C ALA A 18 -15.63 11.03 13.61
N TYR A 19 -16.40 11.33 14.65
CA TYR A 19 -16.41 12.65 15.28
C TYR A 19 -15.59 12.64 16.57
N ASP A 20 -14.61 13.55 16.66
CA ASP A 20 -13.84 13.78 17.87
C ASP A 20 -14.53 14.86 18.69
N VAL A 21 -15.08 14.47 19.84
CA VAL A 21 -15.84 15.35 20.74
C VAL A 21 -14.93 16.42 21.38
N GLU A 22 -13.68 16.08 21.68
CA GLU A 22 -12.73 17.00 22.33
C GLU A 22 -12.30 18.10 21.36
N ARG A 23 -12.06 17.76 20.09
CA ARG A 23 -11.69 18.70 19.03
C ARG A 23 -12.88 19.37 18.37
N GLY A 24 -14.08 18.80 18.50
CA GLY A 24 -15.27 19.29 17.81
C GLY A 24 -15.20 19.16 16.29
N GLN A 25 -14.53 18.13 15.78
CA GLN A 25 -14.23 17.95 14.36
C GLN A 25 -14.43 16.49 13.94
N PHE A 26 -14.72 16.30 12.65
CA PHE A 26 -14.65 14.97 12.04
C PHE A 26 -13.22 14.67 11.60
N TYR A 27 -12.85 13.39 11.68
CA TYR A 27 -11.62 12.85 11.09
C TYR A 27 -11.94 11.66 10.20
N TRP A 28 -11.08 11.44 9.23
CA TRP A 28 -11.14 10.30 8.32
C TRP A 28 -10.41 9.10 8.91
N HIS A 29 -10.96 7.91 8.71
CA HIS A 29 -10.32 6.63 8.98
C HIS A 29 -10.74 5.62 7.92
N ARG A 30 -9.79 4.92 7.33
CA ARG A 30 -10.09 3.92 6.31
C ARG A 30 -10.35 2.54 6.93
N PHE A 31 -9.76 2.29 8.09
CA PHE A 31 -9.87 1.06 8.84
C PHE A 31 -10.78 1.27 10.05
N PHE A 32 -10.27 1.08 11.26
CA PHE A 32 -11.08 1.28 12.47
C PHE A 32 -11.15 2.75 12.90
N SER A 33 -12.25 3.15 13.51
CA SER A 33 -12.46 4.51 14.03
C SER A 33 -11.40 4.95 15.05
N HIS A 34 -10.74 4.01 15.75
CA HIS A 34 -9.61 4.32 16.63
C HIS A 34 -8.25 4.43 15.91
N GLN A 35 -8.23 4.36 14.60
CA GLN A 35 -7.04 4.46 13.73
C GLN A 35 -7.21 5.60 12.73
N PRO A 36 -7.16 6.88 13.16
CA PRO A 36 -7.29 8.02 12.24
C PRO A 36 -6.15 8.02 11.22
N ASP A 37 -6.50 8.28 9.97
CA ASP A 37 -5.54 8.36 8.90
C ASP A 37 -4.74 9.66 8.96
N LEU A 38 -3.49 9.61 8.51
CA LEU A 38 -2.64 10.80 8.41
C LEU A 38 -3.02 11.60 7.16
N ASN A 39 -3.08 12.90 7.31
CA ASN A 39 -3.36 13.80 6.19
C ASN A 39 -2.12 14.04 5.34
N TYR A 40 -1.88 13.19 4.35
CA TYR A 40 -0.77 13.31 3.40
C TYR A 40 -0.88 14.50 2.42
N ARG A 41 -1.98 15.23 2.40
CA ARG A 41 -2.05 16.53 1.70
C ARG A 41 -1.25 17.62 2.42
N ASN A 42 -0.91 17.40 3.67
CA ASN A 42 -0.03 18.28 4.42
C ASN A 42 1.44 17.87 4.20
N PRO A 43 2.26 18.71 3.53
CA PRO A 43 3.66 18.37 3.27
C PRO A 43 4.48 18.17 4.56
N ALA A 44 4.08 18.76 5.68
CA ALA A 44 4.73 18.52 6.96
C ALA A 44 4.53 17.07 7.47
N VAL A 45 3.42 16.42 7.11
CA VAL A 45 3.18 15.00 7.40
C VAL A 45 4.13 14.14 6.56
N ILE A 46 4.26 14.43 5.28
CA ILE A 46 5.18 13.71 4.37
C ILE A 46 6.61 13.79 4.91
N GLU A 47 7.08 14.99 5.28
CA GLU A 47 8.43 15.15 5.83
C GLU A 47 8.61 14.43 7.16
N ALA A 48 7.62 14.46 8.04
CA ALA A 48 7.66 13.72 9.31
C ALA A 48 7.76 12.20 9.08
N ILE A 49 7.07 11.66 8.08
CA ILE A 49 7.18 10.24 7.70
C ILE A 49 8.56 9.95 7.10
N HIS A 50 9.11 10.83 6.26
CA HIS A 50 10.48 10.70 5.79
C HIS A 50 11.49 10.67 6.95
N ASP A 51 11.29 11.49 7.97
CA ASP A 51 12.16 11.49 9.16
C ASP A 51 12.03 10.21 9.99
N VAL A 52 10.84 9.63 10.09
CA VAL A 52 10.65 8.30 10.70
C VAL A 52 11.42 7.22 9.91
N ILE A 53 11.32 7.22 8.59
CA ILE A 53 12.03 6.28 7.72
C ILE A 53 13.55 6.48 7.88
N ARG A 54 14.04 7.73 7.83
CA ARG A 54 15.48 8.05 8.06
C ARG A 54 15.97 7.57 9.42
N PHE A 55 15.17 7.75 10.46
CA PHE A 55 15.51 7.29 11.80
C PHE A 55 15.76 5.77 11.81
N TRP A 56 14.84 4.98 11.28
CA TRP A 56 14.98 3.53 11.26
C TRP A 56 16.07 3.05 10.29
N ALA A 57 16.21 3.67 9.12
CA ALA A 57 17.29 3.35 8.18
C ALA A 57 18.68 3.56 8.82
N ARG A 58 18.86 4.63 9.61
CA ARG A 58 20.11 4.87 10.36
C ARG A 58 20.39 3.83 11.44
N THR A 59 19.37 3.13 11.94
CA THR A 59 19.57 2.02 12.90
C THR A 59 20.04 0.72 12.23
N GLY A 60 20.07 0.68 10.89
CA GLY A 60 20.58 -0.43 10.10
C GLY A 60 19.54 -1.44 9.65
N VAL A 61 18.27 -1.05 9.52
CA VAL A 61 17.28 -1.91 8.86
C VAL A 61 17.54 -1.95 7.36
N ASP A 62 17.36 -3.12 6.73
CA ASP A 62 17.62 -3.33 5.30
C ASP A 62 16.42 -2.95 4.41
N GLY A 63 15.25 -2.73 4.99
CA GLY A 63 14.06 -2.37 4.25
C GLY A 63 12.85 -2.05 5.10
N PHE A 64 11.78 -1.62 4.42
CA PHE A 64 10.51 -1.21 5.01
C PHE A 64 9.34 -1.92 4.32
N ARG A 65 8.44 -2.48 5.11
CA ARG A 65 7.12 -2.84 4.64
C ARG A 65 6.23 -1.61 4.76
N LEU A 66 5.66 -1.19 3.64
CA LEU A 66 4.76 -0.06 3.56
C LEU A 66 3.32 -0.56 3.68
N ASP A 67 2.72 -0.30 4.83
CA ASP A 67 1.41 -0.79 5.22
C ASP A 67 0.30 -0.07 4.48
N ALA A 68 -0.66 -0.82 3.91
CA ALA A 68 -1.93 -0.32 3.37
C ALA A 68 -1.81 0.88 2.41
N ILE A 69 -0.78 0.89 1.58
CA ILE A 69 -0.45 2.04 0.73
C ILE A 69 -1.54 2.48 -0.27
N PRO A 70 -2.47 1.63 -0.74
CA PRO A 70 -3.55 2.09 -1.62
C PRO A 70 -4.41 3.21 -1.05
N TYR A 71 -4.38 3.41 0.26
CA TYR A 71 -5.29 4.28 1.00
C TYR A 71 -4.64 5.55 1.57
N LEU A 72 -3.45 5.95 1.08
CA LEU A 72 -2.70 7.09 1.65
C LEU A 72 -3.33 8.47 1.35
N THR A 73 -4.12 8.57 0.28
CA THR A 73 -4.73 9.84 -0.10
C THR A 73 -6.22 9.67 -0.41
N GLU A 74 -6.99 10.72 -0.13
CA GLU A 74 -8.43 10.78 -0.38
C GLU A 74 -8.74 11.88 -1.41
N SER A 75 -9.77 11.66 -2.24
CA SER A 75 -10.29 12.68 -3.13
C SER A 75 -11.80 12.51 -3.30
N GLU A 76 -12.53 13.62 -3.20
CA GLU A 76 -13.98 13.61 -3.47
C GLU A 76 -14.29 13.08 -4.87
N GLY A 77 -15.37 12.28 -4.95
CA GLY A 77 -15.80 11.70 -6.22
C GLY A 77 -14.93 10.54 -6.72
N THR A 78 -14.11 9.97 -5.83
CA THR A 78 -13.31 8.77 -6.11
C THR A 78 -13.55 7.70 -5.05
N ASN A 79 -13.08 6.47 -5.32
CA ASN A 79 -13.08 5.39 -4.33
C ASN A 79 -12.01 5.54 -3.24
N CYS A 80 -11.14 6.58 -3.32
CA CYS A 80 -10.02 6.81 -2.43
C CYS A 80 -9.03 5.63 -2.36
N GLU A 81 -8.79 4.97 -3.50
CA GLU A 81 -7.83 3.87 -3.64
C GLU A 81 -6.96 4.12 -4.87
N ASN A 82 -5.66 3.83 -4.79
CA ASN A 82 -4.69 3.93 -5.90
C ASN A 82 -4.68 5.31 -6.59
N LEU A 83 -4.85 6.38 -5.82
CA LEU A 83 -4.86 7.72 -6.41
C LEU A 83 -3.44 8.17 -6.81
N ALA A 84 -3.35 9.05 -7.80
CA ALA A 84 -2.08 9.60 -8.27
C ALA A 84 -1.23 10.19 -7.12
N GLY A 85 -1.86 10.90 -6.16
CA GLY A 85 -1.18 11.41 -4.98
C GLY A 85 -0.55 10.33 -4.10
N THR A 86 -1.13 9.13 -4.05
CA THR A 86 -0.53 7.97 -3.37
C THR A 86 0.78 7.56 -4.05
N HIS A 87 0.78 7.41 -5.37
CA HIS A 87 1.99 7.07 -6.14
C HIS A 87 3.08 8.13 -6.02
N GLU A 88 2.71 9.43 -6.02
CA GLU A 88 3.66 10.53 -5.80
C GLU A 88 4.37 10.42 -4.44
N ILE A 89 3.64 10.05 -3.37
CA ILE A 89 4.19 9.85 -2.03
C ILE A 89 5.15 8.66 -2.02
N ILE A 90 4.75 7.52 -2.59
CA ILE A 90 5.59 6.31 -2.65
C ILE A 90 6.86 6.55 -3.47
N ALA A 91 6.73 7.19 -4.64
CA ALA A 91 7.89 7.58 -5.45
C ALA A 91 8.82 8.54 -4.70
N GLY A 92 8.28 9.48 -3.91
CA GLY A 92 9.05 10.38 -3.07
C GLY A 92 9.83 9.64 -1.97
N ILE A 93 9.23 8.64 -1.33
CA ILE A 93 9.92 7.74 -0.38
C ILE A 93 11.04 6.99 -1.09
N ARG A 94 10.79 6.41 -2.26
CA ARG A 94 11.80 5.68 -3.04
C ARG A 94 12.98 6.58 -3.39
N GLN A 95 12.73 7.77 -3.92
CA GLN A 95 13.76 8.74 -4.29
C GLN A 95 14.61 9.18 -3.08
N MET A 96 13.99 9.38 -1.92
CA MET A 96 14.70 9.71 -0.69
C MET A 96 15.60 8.55 -0.25
N LEU A 97 15.09 7.31 -0.27
CA LEU A 97 15.86 6.12 0.09
C LEU A 97 17.03 5.88 -0.87
N ASP A 98 16.83 6.00 -2.18
CA ASP A 98 17.88 5.81 -3.19
C ASP A 98 19.03 6.81 -3.00
N ARG A 99 18.70 8.05 -2.64
CA ARG A 99 19.68 9.11 -2.42
C ARG A 99 20.42 8.96 -1.10
N GLU A 100 19.72 8.63 -0.01
CA GLU A 100 20.27 8.71 1.35
C GLU A 100 20.66 7.34 1.92
N PHE A 101 20.01 6.27 1.49
CA PHE A 101 20.21 4.90 1.96
C PHE A 101 20.13 3.89 0.80
N PRO A 102 21.08 3.97 -0.16
CA PRO A 102 21.01 3.13 -1.37
C PRO A 102 20.98 1.64 -1.03
N GLY A 103 20.18 0.88 -1.76
CA GLY A 103 19.99 -0.55 -1.54
C GLY A 103 18.90 -0.90 -0.52
N THR A 104 18.24 0.08 0.10
CA THR A 104 17.11 -0.17 1.01
C THR A 104 15.91 -0.71 0.23
N ILE A 105 15.36 -1.82 0.69
CA ILE A 105 14.18 -2.47 0.09
C ILE A 105 12.90 -1.77 0.56
N THR A 106 11.92 -1.64 -0.33
CA THR A 106 10.54 -1.27 0.02
C THR A 106 9.59 -2.37 -0.44
N LEU A 107 8.73 -2.86 0.46
CA LEU A 107 7.75 -3.90 0.21
C LEU A 107 6.34 -3.33 0.34
N ALA A 108 5.63 -3.22 -0.77
CA ALA A 108 4.26 -2.73 -0.82
C ALA A 108 3.26 -3.73 -0.25
N GLU A 109 2.43 -3.30 0.69
CA GLU A 109 1.21 -4.02 1.06
C GLU A 109 -0.01 -3.39 0.39
N ALA A 110 -0.38 -3.97 -0.75
CA ALA A 110 -1.59 -3.63 -1.49
C ALA A 110 -2.38 -4.92 -1.70
N ASN A 111 -3.41 -5.15 -0.88
CA ASN A 111 -4.25 -6.36 -0.96
C ASN A 111 -5.30 -6.22 -2.07
N GLN A 112 -4.82 -6.23 -3.29
CA GLN A 112 -5.60 -6.05 -4.51
C GLN A 112 -5.21 -7.14 -5.54
N TRP A 113 -5.83 -7.09 -6.73
CA TRP A 113 -5.46 -7.96 -7.84
C TRP A 113 -4.10 -7.55 -8.43
N PRO A 114 -3.33 -8.49 -9.02
CA PRO A 114 -2.01 -8.18 -9.57
C PRO A 114 -2.01 -7.06 -10.63
N GLU A 115 -3.10 -6.92 -11.36
CA GLU A 115 -3.30 -5.88 -12.37
C GLU A 115 -3.29 -4.47 -11.76
N ASP A 116 -3.76 -4.31 -10.52
CA ASP A 116 -3.74 -3.04 -9.79
C ASP A 116 -2.41 -2.88 -9.03
N VAL A 117 -1.92 -3.97 -8.42
CA VAL A 117 -0.70 -3.96 -7.59
C VAL A 117 0.55 -3.66 -8.42
N VAL A 118 0.59 -4.05 -9.70
CA VAL A 118 1.74 -3.81 -10.57
C VAL A 118 2.13 -2.34 -10.68
N GLU A 119 1.17 -1.42 -10.52
CA GLU A 119 1.41 0.02 -10.57
C GLU A 119 2.35 0.50 -9.46
N TYR A 120 2.39 -0.19 -8.30
CA TYR A 120 3.27 0.13 -7.17
C TYR A 120 4.75 -0.24 -7.37
N PHE A 121 5.11 -0.89 -8.45
CA PHE A 121 6.51 -0.98 -8.86
C PHE A 121 6.99 0.32 -9.54
N GLY A 122 6.05 1.15 -10.04
CA GLY A 122 6.36 2.30 -10.87
C GLY A 122 6.90 1.88 -12.23
N THR A 123 7.76 2.72 -12.80
CA THR A 123 8.45 2.46 -14.08
C THR A 123 9.97 2.41 -13.89
N GLU A 124 10.71 2.08 -14.95
CA GLU A 124 12.18 2.12 -14.91
C GLU A 124 12.71 3.55 -14.67
N GLU A 125 12.00 4.58 -15.17
CA GLU A 125 12.34 5.99 -15.03
C GLU A 125 11.86 6.60 -13.72
N ALA A 126 10.79 6.03 -13.14
CA ALA A 126 10.15 6.49 -11.90
C ALA A 126 9.79 5.28 -11.02
N PRO A 127 10.79 4.62 -10.42
CA PRO A 127 10.55 3.47 -9.55
C PRO A 127 9.85 3.86 -8.25
N GLU A 128 8.98 2.98 -7.78
CA GLU A 128 8.27 3.12 -6.52
C GLU A 128 8.74 2.05 -5.52
N CYS A 129 8.07 0.89 -5.44
CA CYS A 129 8.49 -0.17 -4.56
C CYS A 129 9.41 -1.18 -5.26
N THR A 130 10.37 -1.72 -4.53
CA THR A 130 11.24 -2.80 -5.03
C THR A 130 10.56 -4.15 -4.95
N MET A 131 9.58 -4.31 -4.07
CA MET A 131 8.79 -5.53 -3.91
C MET A 131 7.32 -5.19 -3.68
N CYS A 132 6.43 -6.06 -4.16
CA CYS A 132 5.00 -6.02 -3.85
C CYS A 132 4.52 -7.42 -3.42
N PHE A 133 3.63 -7.48 -2.43
CA PHE A 133 2.99 -8.74 -2.08
C PHE A 133 2.03 -9.19 -3.18
N HIS A 134 2.17 -10.46 -3.57
CA HIS A 134 1.22 -11.14 -4.45
C HIS A 134 0.19 -11.90 -3.60
N PHE A 135 -0.73 -11.17 -2.96
CA PHE A 135 -1.72 -11.77 -2.06
C PHE A 135 -2.59 -12.86 -2.70
N PRO A 136 -3.04 -12.73 -3.96
CA PRO A 136 -3.87 -13.77 -4.57
C PRO A 136 -3.19 -15.14 -4.72
N VAL A 137 -1.86 -15.22 -4.77
CA VAL A 137 -1.13 -16.51 -4.87
C VAL A 137 -1.20 -17.27 -3.54
N MET A 138 -1.09 -16.60 -2.40
CA MET A 138 -1.00 -17.23 -1.09
C MET A 138 -2.15 -18.23 -0.81
N PRO A 139 -3.44 -17.85 -0.84
CA PRO A 139 -4.53 -18.77 -0.58
C PRO A 139 -4.61 -19.89 -1.65
N ARG A 140 -4.16 -19.62 -2.87
CA ARG A 140 -4.14 -20.59 -3.96
C ARG A 140 -3.08 -21.67 -3.79
N ILE A 141 -1.95 -21.34 -3.16
CA ILE A 141 -0.94 -22.35 -2.77
C ILE A 141 -1.55 -23.32 -1.76
N LEU A 142 -2.18 -22.82 -0.71
CA LEU A 142 -2.83 -23.67 0.32
C LEU A 142 -3.98 -24.50 -0.28
N TYR A 143 -4.78 -23.89 -1.15
CA TYR A 143 -5.85 -24.59 -1.86
C TYR A 143 -5.30 -25.68 -2.77
N ALA A 144 -4.25 -25.41 -3.54
CA ALA A 144 -3.61 -26.38 -4.43
C ALA A 144 -3.05 -27.58 -3.66
N LEU A 145 -2.40 -27.36 -2.52
CA LEU A 145 -1.94 -28.43 -1.65
C LEU A 145 -3.09 -29.29 -1.14
N ARG A 146 -4.20 -28.66 -0.75
CA ARG A 146 -5.39 -29.36 -0.26
C ARG A 146 -6.10 -30.20 -1.34
N GLN A 147 -6.14 -29.69 -2.57
CA GLN A 147 -6.84 -30.31 -3.69
C GLN A 147 -5.94 -31.26 -4.52
N GLY A 148 -4.62 -31.21 -4.33
CA GLY A 148 -3.66 -31.93 -5.18
C GLY A 148 -3.64 -31.44 -6.63
N SER A 149 -3.96 -30.15 -6.87
CA SER A 149 -4.03 -29.56 -8.21
C SER A 149 -3.41 -28.16 -8.21
N ALA A 150 -2.54 -27.87 -9.18
CA ALA A 150 -1.92 -26.56 -9.37
C ALA A 150 -2.75 -25.60 -10.24
N GLU A 151 -3.96 -25.96 -10.64
CA GLU A 151 -4.78 -25.20 -11.58
C GLU A 151 -5.07 -23.77 -11.07
N ALA A 152 -5.42 -23.62 -9.79
CA ALA A 152 -5.69 -22.32 -9.19
C ALA A 152 -4.46 -21.40 -9.12
N ILE A 153 -3.27 -21.97 -8.91
CA ILE A 153 -2.00 -21.22 -8.96
C ILE A 153 -1.73 -20.78 -10.40
N ARG A 154 -1.82 -21.70 -11.36
CA ARG A 154 -1.59 -21.41 -12.78
C ARG A 154 -2.51 -20.28 -13.25
N TRP A 155 -3.78 -20.38 -12.94
CA TRP A 155 -4.79 -19.38 -13.32
C TRP A 155 -4.44 -17.97 -12.84
N VAL A 156 -3.95 -17.79 -11.61
CA VAL A 156 -3.60 -16.47 -11.10
C VAL A 156 -2.27 -15.96 -11.67
N LEU A 157 -1.30 -16.87 -11.90
CA LEU A 157 -0.01 -16.49 -12.50
C LEU A 157 -0.18 -16.06 -13.97
N GLU A 158 -1.07 -16.70 -14.73
CA GLU A 158 -1.41 -16.30 -16.10
C GLU A 158 -2.02 -14.89 -16.19
N LYS A 159 -2.60 -14.40 -15.08
CA LYS A 159 -3.18 -13.05 -14.98
C LYS A 159 -2.23 -12.04 -14.33
N THR A 160 -1.08 -12.48 -13.88
CA THR A 160 -0.08 -11.61 -13.26
C THR A 160 0.68 -10.86 -14.35
N PRO A 161 0.67 -9.52 -14.36
CA PRO A 161 1.40 -8.73 -15.33
C PRO A 161 2.91 -8.89 -15.22
N ASP A 162 3.63 -8.59 -16.30
CA ASP A 162 5.07 -8.38 -16.26
C ASP A 162 5.39 -7.14 -15.40
N ILE A 163 6.54 -7.18 -14.75
CA ILE A 163 6.99 -6.12 -13.85
C ILE A 163 8.31 -5.52 -14.34
N PRO A 164 8.66 -4.28 -13.96
CA PRO A 164 9.96 -3.68 -14.25
C PRO A 164 11.12 -4.54 -13.74
N ALA A 165 12.29 -4.42 -14.36
CA ALA A 165 13.46 -5.25 -14.00
C ALA A 165 13.95 -5.07 -12.57
N HIS A 166 13.68 -3.93 -11.96
CA HIS A 166 14.00 -3.66 -10.54
C HIS A 166 13.00 -4.29 -9.56
N GLY A 167 11.84 -4.75 -10.03
CA GLY A 167 10.75 -5.25 -9.20
C GLY A 167 10.85 -6.73 -8.86
N GLN A 168 10.22 -7.12 -7.75
CA GLN A 168 10.07 -8.52 -7.35
C GLN A 168 8.73 -8.77 -6.68
N TRP A 169 7.97 -9.76 -7.17
CA TRP A 169 6.82 -10.27 -6.45
C TRP A 169 7.25 -11.05 -5.21
N GLY A 170 6.58 -10.79 -4.09
CA GLY A 170 6.71 -11.53 -2.84
C GLY A 170 5.41 -12.21 -2.46
N THR A 171 5.48 -13.34 -1.75
CA THR A 171 4.32 -13.98 -1.13
C THR A 171 4.68 -14.51 0.24
N CYS A 172 3.68 -14.72 1.09
CA CYS A 172 3.83 -15.37 2.38
C CYS A 172 2.90 -16.59 2.45
N LEU A 173 3.20 -17.54 3.32
CA LEU A 173 2.43 -18.77 3.56
C LEU A 173 1.95 -18.81 5.02
#